data_9ef5d8da8c2e12f353aa1909cbb53f21
#
_entry.id   9ef5d8da8c2e12f353aa1909cbb53f21
#
_cell.length_a   1.000
_cell.length_b   1.000
_cell.length_c   1.000
_cell.angle_alpha   90.00
_cell.angle_beta   90.00
_cell.angle_gamma   90.00
#
_symmetry.space_group_name_H-M   'P 1'
#
loop_
_entity.id
_entity.type
_entity.pdbx_description
1 polymer ?
#
loop_
_entity_poly.entity_id
_entity_poly.type
_entity_poly.pdbx_seq_one_letter_code
_entity_poly.pdbx_strand_id
1 'polypeptide(L)'
;ERAEELNYLWFKQLLNYLDNQLVVYPNTNSGYGSTGDNICTEETPTNPLSLYGKTKQRAEELLLGSYGNSIVFRLATVFGWSFRPRMDLLVNNLTAIAHKTQSLEIFDGHFRRNYIHVKDVAAGFGFAVQNRDRMMGNVYNLGNDSINMTKESLARIICEVAGASYSDVSDRTDPDKRDYIVSSQKLYDLGYSPQVGLEKGIKEILQFCSFNPDVGIPQLKNY
;
A
#
# COMPACT_ATOMS: atom_id res chain seq x y z
N GLU A 1 -5.88 -17.73 11.36
CA GLU A 1 -6.97 -17.48 12.32
C GLU A 1 -7.13 -15.97 12.61
N ARG A 2 -6.13 -15.28 13.15
CA ARG A 2 -6.26 -13.86 13.55
C ARG A 2 -6.58 -12.90 12.39
N ALA A 3 -6.03 -13.13 11.18
CA ALA A 3 -6.34 -12.29 10.02
C ALA A 3 -7.79 -12.46 9.56
N GLU A 4 -8.31 -13.68 9.58
CA GLU A 4 -9.72 -14.00 9.29
C GLU A 4 -10.66 -13.33 10.30
N GLU A 5 -10.33 -13.45 11.58
CA GLU A 5 -11.10 -12.88 12.67
C GLU A 5 -11.19 -11.34 12.54
N LEU A 6 -10.03 -10.65 12.44
CA LEU A 6 -9.98 -9.18 12.46
C LEU A 6 -10.45 -8.55 11.15
N ASN A 7 -10.07 -9.11 9.98
CA ASN A 7 -10.38 -8.49 8.70
C ASN A 7 -11.77 -8.82 8.17
N TYR A 8 -12.36 -9.95 8.59
CA TYR A 8 -13.62 -10.40 8.04
C TYR A 8 -14.70 -10.60 9.11
N LEU A 9 -14.49 -11.44 10.13
CA LEU A 9 -15.55 -11.77 11.09
C LEU A 9 -15.99 -10.58 11.92
N TRP A 10 -15.05 -9.82 12.48
CA TRP A 10 -15.38 -8.60 13.23
C TRP A 10 -16.00 -7.54 12.33
N PHE A 11 -15.49 -7.40 11.12
CA PHE A 11 -16.06 -6.45 10.16
C PHE A 11 -17.51 -6.84 9.80
N LYS A 12 -17.78 -8.12 9.56
CA LYS A 12 -19.14 -8.64 9.34
C LYS A 12 -20.07 -8.33 10.53
N GLN A 13 -19.59 -8.49 11.75
CA GLN A 13 -20.36 -8.13 12.94
C GLN A 13 -20.63 -6.62 13.01
N LEU A 14 -19.60 -5.79 12.71
CA LEU A 14 -19.75 -4.33 12.69
C LEU A 14 -20.89 -3.87 11.78
N LEU A 15 -21.04 -4.48 10.61
CA LEU A 15 -22.10 -4.10 9.66
C LEU A 15 -23.51 -4.22 10.25
N ASN A 16 -23.75 -5.09 11.24
CA ASN A 16 -25.03 -5.23 11.91
C ASN A 16 -25.37 -4.05 12.83
N TYR A 17 -24.41 -3.19 13.14
CA TYR A 17 -24.58 -2.02 14.01
C TYR A 17 -24.64 -0.71 13.23
N LEU A 18 -24.54 -0.79 11.88
CA LEU A 18 -24.59 0.37 11.00
C LEU A 18 -26.02 0.58 10.51
N ASP A 19 -26.52 1.83 10.64
CA ASP A 19 -27.81 2.24 10.07
C ASP A 19 -27.60 2.98 8.72
N ASN A 20 -26.98 4.17 8.79
CA ASN A 20 -26.77 5.03 7.62
C ASN A 20 -25.39 5.74 7.64
N GLN A 21 -24.44 5.27 8.39
CA GLN A 21 -23.10 5.85 8.45
C GLN A 21 -22.35 5.57 7.14
N LEU A 22 -21.57 6.54 6.65
CA LEU A 22 -20.64 6.29 5.55
C LEU A 22 -19.50 5.39 6.02
N VAL A 23 -19.30 4.29 5.32
CA VAL A 23 -18.14 3.39 5.51
C VAL A 23 -17.14 3.62 4.40
N VAL A 24 -15.95 4.14 4.73
CA VAL A 24 -14.82 4.19 3.80
C VAL A 24 -13.84 3.07 4.18
N TYR A 25 -13.81 2.01 3.37
CA TYR A 25 -13.08 0.78 3.71
C TYR A 25 -11.70 0.72 3.05
N PRO A 26 -10.60 0.64 3.84
CA PRO A 26 -9.26 0.43 3.32
C PRO A 26 -9.03 -1.04 2.95
N ASN A 27 -9.11 -1.37 1.68
CA ASN A 27 -8.65 -2.64 1.12
C ASN A 27 -7.20 -2.50 0.61
N THR A 28 -6.71 -3.39 -0.22
CA THR A 28 -5.31 -3.46 -0.66
C THR A 28 -5.17 -3.88 -2.12
N ASN A 29 -4.23 -3.26 -2.84
CA ASN A 29 -3.84 -3.68 -4.19
C ASN A 29 -3.23 -5.09 -4.23
N SER A 30 -2.82 -5.66 -3.08
CA SER A 30 -2.38 -7.06 -3.02
C SER A 30 -3.46 -8.07 -3.41
N GLY A 31 -4.71 -7.62 -3.50
CA GLY A 31 -5.82 -8.38 -4.05
C GLY A 31 -5.65 -8.77 -5.53
N TYR A 32 -4.87 -8.01 -6.30
CA TYR A 32 -4.63 -8.33 -7.72
C TYR A 32 -3.71 -9.53 -7.93
N GLY A 33 -2.86 -9.86 -6.95
CA GLY A 33 -1.94 -10.99 -7.04
C GLY A 33 -0.74 -10.70 -7.95
N SER A 34 -0.57 -11.49 -9.00
CA SER A 34 0.49 -11.30 -10.00
C SER A 34 -0.13 -11.26 -11.39
N THR A 35 -0.02 -10.12 -12.07
CA THR A 35 -0.69 -9.84 -13.35
C THR A 35 0.27 -9.60 -14.51
N GLY A 36 1.59 -9.69 -14.25
CA GLY A 36 2.60 -9.40 -15.26
C GLY A 36 2.48 -7.96 -15.77
N ASP A 37 2.58 -7.76 -17.07
CA ASP A 37 2.57 -6.43 -17.71
C ASP A 37 1.17 -5.80 -17.83
N ASN A 38 0.12 -6.51 -17.43
CA ASN A 38 -1.23 -5.96 -17.46
C ASN A 38 -1.42 -4.88 -16.39
N ILE A 39 -1.94 -3.73 -16.80
CA ILE A 39 -2.30 -2.66 -15.87
C ILE A 39 -3.61 -3.03 -15.17
N CYS A 40 -3.56 -3.13 -13.85
CA CYS A 40 -4.73 -3.39 -13.02
C CYS A 40 -5.57 -2.11 -12.86
N THR A 41 -6.83 -2.24 -13.16
CA THR A 41 -7.89 -1.27 -12.84
C THR A 41 -8.86 -1.89 -11.85
N GLU A 42 -9.85 -1.16 -11.40
CA GLU A 42 -10.89 -1.68 -10.51
C GLU A 42 -11.71 -2.83 -11.13
N GLU A 43 -11.74 -2.90 -12.47
CA GLU A 43 -12.42 -3.95 -13.24
C GLU A 43 -11.58 -5.24 -13.37
N THR A 44 -10.28 -5.14 -13.06
CA THR A 44 -9.38 -6.32 -13.12
C THR A 44 -9.78 -7.34 -12.06
N PRO A 45 -10.00 -8.61 -12.44
CA PRO A 45 -10.31 -9.68 -11.49
C PRO A 45 -9.24 -9.80 -10.41
N THR A 46 -9.66 -9.93 -9.17
CA THR A 46 -8.76 -10.12 -8.04
C THR A 46 -8.39 -11.60 -7.88
N ASN A 47 -7.11 -11.85 -7.57
CA ASN A 47 -6.57 -13.19 -7.30
C ASN A 47 -5.53 -13.13 -6.17
N PRO A 48 -5.96 -12.85 -4.92
CA PRO A 48 -5.05 -12.64 -3.81
C PRO A 48 -4.28 -13.91 -3.44
N LEU A 49 -2.96 -13.78 -3.36
CA LEU A 49 -2.04 -14.87 -3.04
C LEU A 49 -1.97 -15.15 -1.53
N SER A 50 -2.11 -14.13 -0.70
CA SER A 50 -1.98 -14.23 0.76
C SER A 50 -3.34 -14.37 1.46
N LEU A 51 -3.36 -14.98 2.65
CA LEU A 51 -4.54 -15.03 3.52
C LEU A 51 -5.06 -13.62 3.85
N TYR A 52 -4.16 -12.67 4.09
CA TYR A 52 -4.50 -11.26 4.29
C TYR A 52 -5.29 -10.70 3.10
N GLY A 53 -4.78 -10.85 1.88
CA GLY A 53 -5.48 -10.39 0.67
C GLY A 53 -6.85 -11.05 0.50
N LYS A 54 -6.95 -12.36 0.74
CA LYS A 54 -8.21 -13.11 0.66
C LYS A 54 -9.25 -12.62 1.67
N THR A 55 -8.85 -12.37 2.92
CA THR A 55 -9.78 -11.88 3.95
C THR A 55 -10.23 -10.45 3.68
N LYS A 56 -9.33 -9.60 3.17
CA LYS A 56 -9.64 -8.22 2.79
C LYS A 56 -10.58 -8.17 1.58
N GLN A 57 -10.40 -9.03 0.59
CA GLN A 57 -11.30 -9.14 -0.56
C GLN A 57 -12.71 -9.59 -0.13
N ARG A 58 -12.82 -10.63 0.68
CA ARG A 58 -14.12 -11.09 1.20
C ARG A 58 -14.87 -10.00 1.96
N ALA A 59 -14.15 -9.16 2.70
CA ALA A 59 -14.76 -8.03 3.39
C ALA A 59 -15.23 -6.92 2.41
N GLU A 60 -14.49 -6.66 1.32
CA GLU A 60 -14.92 -5.77 0.23
C GLU A 60 -16.21 -6.28 -0.43
N GLU A 61 -16.23 -7.56 -0.82
CA GLU A 61 -17.39 -8.20 -1.44
C GLU A 61 -18.63 -8.16 -0.53
N LEU A 62 -18.44 -8.46 0.76
CA LEU A 62 -19.50 -8.37 1.75
C LEU A 62 -20.03 -6.95 1.89
N LEU A 63 -19.14 -5.97 2.00
CA LEU A 63 -19.50 -4.56 2.18
C LEU A 63 -20.31 -4.04 0.98
N LEU A 64 -19.81 -4.23 -0.22
CA LEU A 64 -20.47 -3.78 -1.46
C LEU A 64 -21.79 -4.51 -1.74
N GLY A 65 -21.88 -5.79 -1.36
CA GLY A 65 -23.08 -6.58 -1.55
C GLY A 65 -24.19 -6.36 -0.52
N SER A 66 -23.85 -5.80 0.66
CA SER A 66 -24.81 -5.69 1.76
C SER A 66 -25.00 -4.28 2.32
N TYR A 67 -24.15 -3.32 1.96
CA TYR A 67 -24.19 -1.97 2.54
C TYR A 67 -23.87 -0.90 1.50
N GLY A 68 -24.91 -0.27 0.94
CA GLY A 68 -24.78 0.69 -0.16
C GLY A 68 -24.07 2.01 0.21
N ASN A 69 -24.09 2.43 1.49
CA ASN A 69 -23.42 3.66 1.93
C ASN A 69 -21.93 3.43 2.22
N SER A 70 -21.23 2.91 1.22
CA SER A 70 -19.84 2.48 1.35
C SER A 70 -18.98 2.95 0.17
N ILE A 71 -17.70 3.19 0.45
CA ILE A 71 -16.65 3.45 -0.54
C ILE A 71 -15.48 2.53 -0.18
N VAL A 72 -14.91 1.86 -1.18
CA VAL A 72 -13.76 0.98 -0.97
C VAL A 72 -12.53 1.57 -1.64
N PHE A 73 -11.43 1.67 -0.91
CA PHE A 73 -10.11 1.97 -1.46
C PHE A 73 -9.23 0.72 -1.47
N ARG A 74 -8.80 0.29 -2.66
CA ARG A 74 -7.69 -0.66 -2.81
C ARG A 74 -6.40 0.14 -2.75
N LEU A 75 -5.76 0.14 -1.58
CA LEU A 75 -4.57 0.94 -1.29
C LEU A 75 -3.33 0.34 -1.94
N ALA A 76 -2.51 1.20 -2.52
CA ALA A 76 -1.12 0.91 -2.86
C ALA A 76 -0.29 0.63 -1.60
N THR A 77 0.97 0.22 -1.77
CA THR A 77 1.92 0.08 -0.66
C THR A 77 2.18 1.46 -0.05
N VAL A 78 1.69 1.66 1.16
CA VAL A 78 1.77 2.96 1.85
C VAL A 78 3.18 3.17 2.41
N PHE A 79 3.71 4.38 2.29
CA PHE A 79 5.00 4.76 2.85
C PHE A 79 4.97 6.18 3.45
N GLY A 80 6.08 6.58 4.07
CA GLY A 80 6.24 7.90 4.65
C GLY A 80 6.10 7.91 6.17
N TRP A 81 6.46 9.05 6.74
CA TRP A 81 6.41 9.26 8.18
C TRP A 81 4.97 9.53 8.68
N SER A 82 4.66 8.98 9.84
CA SER A 82 3.44 9.23 10.61
C SER A 82 3.73 9.14 12.10
N PHE A 83 2.79 9.54 12.96
CA PHE A 83 2.94 9.41 14.43
C PHE A 83 3.13 7.94 14.89
N ARG A 84 2.70 6.98 14.09
CA ARG A 84 2.96 5.55 14.28
C ARG A 84 3.52 4.96 12.99
N PRO A 85 4.80 5.19 12.68
CA PRO A 85 5.38 4.75 11.42
C PRO A 85 5.46 3.22 11.38
N ARG A 86 5.06 2.67 10.25
CA ARG A 86 5.16 1.24 9.95
C ARG A 86 6.52 0.97 9.32
N MET A 87 7.54 0.74 10.16
CA MET A 87 8.91 0.47 9.72
C MET A 87 9.10 -0.90 9.08
N ASP A 88 8.07 -1.75 9.09
CA ASP A 88 8.00 -3.03 8.40
C ASP A 88 7.56 -2.92 6.93
N LEU A 89 7.01 -1.79 6.49
CA LEU A 89 6.60 -1.59 5.10
C LEU A 89 7.81 -1.29 4.20
N LEU A 90 7.78 -1.80 2.97
CA LEU A 90 8.95 -1.92 2.09
C LEU A 90 9.78 -0.63 1.97
N VAL A 91 9.18 0.50 1.59
CA VAL A 91 9.90 1.77 1.41
C VAL A 91 10.51 2.24 2.74
N ASN A 92 9.71 2.23 3.82
CA ASN A 92 10.16 2.66 5.14
C ASN A 92 11.29 1.77 5.66
N ASN A 93 11.15 0.46 5.49
CA ASN A 93 12.13 -0.53 5.93
C ASN A 93 13.46 -0.39 5.18
N LEU A 94 13.42 -0.38 3.84
CA LEU A 94 14.63 -0.24 3.03
C LEU A 94 15.34 1.10 3.30
N THR A 95 14.58 2.19 3.48
CA THR A 95 15.14 3.50 3.82
C THR A 95 15.85 3.46 5.18
N ALA A 96 15.24 2.83 6.19
CA ALA A 96 15.86 2.71 7.52
C ALA A 96 17.10 1.81 7.50
N ILE A 97 17.08 0.72 6.74
CA ILE A 97 18.26 -0.15 6.55
C ILE A 97 19.38 0.65 5.86
N ALA A 98 19.09 1.32 4.74
CA ALA A 98 20.07 2.15 4.01
C ALA A 98 20.71 3.21 4.93
N HIS A 99 19.90 3.89 5.76
CA HIS A 99 20.38 4.86 6.73
C HIS A 99 21.33 4.23 7.75
N LYS A 100 21.00 3.06 8.29
CA LYS A 100 21.73 2.42 9.38
C LYS A 100 23.00 1.70 8.90
N THR A 101 22.92 1.01 7.77
CA THR A 101 23.99 0.11 7.29
C THR A 101 24.79 0.68 6.14
N GLN A 102 24.33 1.79 5.54
CA GLN A 102 24.89 2.39 4.33
C GLN A 102 24.94 1.41 3.13
N SER A 103 24.14 0.36 3.18
CA SER A 103 24.06 -0.68 2.15
C SER A 103 22.69 -1.34 2.12
N LEU A 104 22.20 -1.71 0.94
CA LEU A 104 21.02 -2.53 0.75
C LEU A 104 21.35 -3.80 -0.02
N GLU A 105 20.85 -4.93 0.45
CA GLU A 105 20.78 -6.18 -0.32
C GLU A 105 19.38 -6.32 -0.89
N ILE A 106 19.28 -6.47 -2.21
CA ILE A 106 18.01 -6.63 -2.91
C ILE A 106 17.99 -8.00 -3.59
N PHE A 107 16.90 -8.70 -3.46
CA PHE A 107 16.63 -9.97 -4.12
C PHE A 107 15.27 -9.92 -4.81
N ASP A 108 15.13 -10.59 -5.94
CA ASP A 108 13.94 -10.52 -6.81
C ASP A 108 13.55 -9.06 -7.13
N GLY A 109 14.55 -8.26 -7.54
CA GLY A 109 14.44 -6.82 -7.77
C GLY A 109 13.44 -6.43 -8.87
N HIS A 110 13.08 -7.37 -9.75
CA HIS A 110 12.20 -7.16 -10.91
C HIS A 110 10.72 -7.03 -10.56
N PHE A 111 10.26 -7.48 -9.38
CA PHE A 111 8.85 -7.38 -8.98
C PHE A 111 8.42 -5.93 -8.80
N ARG A 112 7.27 -5.59 -9.40
CA ARG A 112 6.69 -4.25 -9.38
C ARG A 112 5.63 -4.10 -8.30
N ARG A 113 5.56 -2.90 -7.79
CA ARG A 113 4.51 -2.44 -6.85
C ARG A 113 4.09 -1.03 -7.18
N ASN A 114 2.88 -0.70 -6.79
CA ASN A 114 2.41 0.67 -6.71
C ASN A 114 2.61 1.19 -5.29
N TYR A 115 2.98 2.45 -5.15
CA TYR A 115 3.24 3.10 -3.86
C TYR A 115 2.41 4.37 -3.71
N ILE A 116 2.16 4.78 -2.46
CA ILE A 116 1.50 6.03 -2.14
C ILE A 116 1.98 6.54 -0.77
N HIS A 117 2.14 7.86 -0.65
CA HIS A 117 2.52 8.46 0.63
C HIS A 117 1.33 8.48 1.60
N VAL A 118 1.60 8.29 2.89
CA VAL A 118 0.54 8.22 3.94
C VAL A 118 -0.30 9.50 4.02
N LYS A 119 0.27 10.68 3.74
CA LYS A 119 -0.48 11.95 3.68
C LYS A 119 -1.47 11.98 2.53
N ASP A 120 -1.08 11.42 1.37
CA ASP A 120 -1.97 11.30 0.22
C ASP A 120 -3.09 10.27 0.49
N VAL A 121 -2.80 9.19 1.20
CA VAL A 121 -3.86 8.28 1.68
C VAL A 121 -4.87 9.04 2.55
N ALA A 122 -4.40 9.80 3.54
CA ALA A 122 -5.28 10.59 4.40
C ALA A 122 -6.10 11.62 3.60
N ALA A 123 -5.47 12.29 2.61
CA ALA A 123 -6.16 13.20 1.70
C ALA A 123 -7.22 12.47 0.86
N GLY A 124 -6.93 11.25 0.37
CA GLY A 124 -7.89 10.41 -0.36
C GLY A 124 -9.12 10.05 0.47
N PHE A 125 -8.95 9.73 1.75
CA PHE A 125 -10.08 9.49 2.65
C PHE A 125 -10.89 10.77 2.88
N GLY A 126 -10.24 11.92 3.07
CA GLY A 126 -10.92 13.22 3.15
C GLY A 126 -11.69 13.56 1.87
N PHE A 127 -11.08 13.29 0.70
CA PHE A 127 -11.72 13.46 -0.62
C PHE A 127 -12.97 12.58 -0.76
N ALA A 128 -12.92 11.31 -0.32
CA ALA A 128 -14.06 10.40 -0.36
C ALA A 128 -15.23 10.92 0.49
N VAL A 129 -14.97 11.44 1.68
CA VAL A 129 -16.01 12.03 2.55
C VAL A 129 -16.66 13.26 1.88
N GLN A 130 -15.86 14.13 1.26
CA GLN A 130 -16.34 15.34 0.59
C GLN A 130 -17.09 15.04 -0.70
N ASN A 131 -16.79 13.94 -1.39
CA ASN A 131 -17.37 13.52 -2.66
C ASN A 131 -18.26 12.28 -2.54
N ARG A 132 -18.74 11.97 -1.34
CA ARG A 132 -19.45 10.73 -1.03
C ARG A 132 -20.57 10.41 -2.03
N ASP A 133 -21.37 11.40 -2.42
CA ASP A 133 -22.56 11.21 -3.28
C ASP A 133 -22.18 10.74 -4.70
N ARG A 134 -20.95 11.02 -5.14
CA ARG A 134 -20.39 10.56 -6.43
C ARG A 134 -19.63 9.25 -6.31
N MET A 135 -19.23 8.86 -5.10
CA MET A 135 -18.31 7.76 -4.87
C MET A 135 -18.97 6.53 -4.23
N MET A 136 -20.11 6.69 -3.56
CA MET A 136 -20.80 5.58 -2.86
C MET A 136 -21.06 4.37 -3.76
N GLY A 137 -20.98 3.19 -3.16
CA GLY A 137 -21.20 1.90 -3.81
C GLY A 137 -20.07 1.46 -4.75
N ASN A 138 -18.94 2.15 -4.75
CA ASN A 138 -17.86 1.88 -5.69
C ASN A 138 -16.52 1.54 -5.02
N VAL A 139 -15.68 0.86 -5.81
CA VAL A 139 -14.26 0.60 -5.51
C VAL A 139 -13.39 1.58 -6.28
N TYR A 140 -12.31 2.04 -5.67
CA TYR A 140 -11.29 2.88 -6.27
C TYR A 140 -9.89 2.39 -5.89
N ASN A 141 -8.98 2.35 -6.85
CA ASN A 141 -7.56 2.23 -6.55
C ASN A 141 -7.08 3.56 -5.96
N LEU A 142 -6.37 3.49 -4.84
CA LEU A 142 -5.75 4.65 -4.22
C LEU A 142 -4.24 4.45 -4.17
N GLY A 143 -3.57 4.94 -5.20
CA GLY A 143 -2.14 4.87 -5.42
C GLY A 143 -1.59 6.14 -6.06
N ASN A 144 -0.30 6.15 -6.33
CA ASN A 144 0.32 7.17 -7.16
C ASN A 144 0.90 6.49 -8.40
N ASP A 145 0.26 6.70 -9.55
CA ASP A 145 0.59 6.02 -10.81
C ASP A 145 2.02 6.36 -11.29
N SER A 146 2.57 7.53 -10.89
CA SER A 146 3.95 7.91 -11.21
C SER A 146 5.01 7.10 -10.44
N ILE A 147 4.61 6.34 -9.43
CA ILE A 147 5.48 5.47 -8.64
C ILE A 147 5.05 3.99 -8.70
N ASN A 148 4.58 3.55 -9.86
CA ASN A 148 4.59 2.15 -10.26
C ASN A 148 6.02 1.78 -10.66
N MET A 149 6.72 0.99 -9.88
CA MET A 149 8.13 0.67 -10.16
C MET A 149 8.56 -0.68 -9.60
N THR A 150 9.70 -1.16 -10.11
CA THR A 150 10.34 -2.37 -9.60
C THR A 150 10.99 -2.11 -8.25
N LYS A 151 11.18 -3.17 -7.46
CA LYS A 151 11.90 -3.10 -6.20
C LYS A 151 13.35 -2.65 -6.38
N GLU A 152 13.99 -3.02 -7.51
CA GLU A 152 15.32 -2.53 -7.86
C GLU A 152 15.35 -1.02 -8.09
N SER A 153 14.42 -0.49 -8.91
CA SER A 153 14.30 0.96 -9.14
C SER A 153 14.07 1.73 -7.85
N LEU A 154 13.22 1.18 -6.97
CA LEU A 154 12.99 1.75 -5.63
C LEU A 154 14.28 1.79 -4.81
N ALA A 155 15.05 0.68 -4.78
CA ALA A 155 16.29 0.61 -4.02
C ALA A 155 17.34 1.60 -4.53
N ARG A 156 17.46 1.77 -5.85
CA ARG A 156 18.35 2.78 -6.46
C ARG A 156 18.03 4.18 -5.95
N ILE A 157 16.75 4.57 -6.01
CA ILE A 157 16.31 5.90 -5.53
C ILE A 157 16.58 6.06 -4.04
N ILE A 158 16.29 5.04 -3.23
CA ILE A 158 16.57 5.07 -1.79
C ILE A 158 18.07 5.26 -1.53
N CYS A 159 18.92 4.49 -2.19
CA CYS A 159 20.37 4.59 -2.02
C CYS A 159 20.92 5.93 -2.48
N GLU A 160 20.43 6.49 -3.60
CA GLU A 160 20.80 7.80 -4.07
C GLU A 160 20.46 8.90 -3.02
N VAL A 161 19.24 8.88 -2.48
CA VAL A 161 18.79 9.86 -1.48
C VAL A 161 19.48 9.68 -0.12
N ALA A 162 19.78 8.43 0.26
CA ALA A 162 20.42 8.11 1.54
C ALA A 162 21.95 8.19 1.52
N GLY A 163 22.58 8.30 0.35
CA GLY A 163 24.03 8.23 0.18
C GLY A 163 24.57 6.81 0.45
N ALA A 164 23.77 5.76 0.21
CA ALA A 164 24.10 4.36 0.45
C ALA A 164 24.40 3.63 -0.87
N SER A 165 24.94 2.41 -0.77
CA SER A 165 25.11 1.49 -1.90
C SER A 165 24.02 0.41 -1.90
N TYR A 166 23.79 -0.23 -3.05
CA TYR A 166 22.98 -1.44 -3.10
C TYR A 166 23.68 -2.53 -3.91
N SER A 167 23.35 -3.78 -3.61
CA SER A 167 23.79 -4.96 -4.34
C SER A 167 22.60 -5.88 -4.61
N ASP A 168 22.57 -6.50 -5.78
CA ASP A 168 21.62 -7.56 -6.10
C ASP A 168 22.19 -8.91 -5.60
N VAL A 169 21.36 -9.64 -4.87
CA VAL A 169 21.71 -10.93 -4.25
C VAL A 169 20.85 -12.01 -4.90
N SER A 170 21.46 -12.81 -5.77
CA SER A 170 20.77 -13.82 -6.58
C SER A 170 20.49 -15.15 -5.85
N ASP A 171 21.09 -15.37 -4.68
CA ASP A 171 20.95 -16.61 -3.89
C ASP A 171 19.75 -16.65 -2.94
N ARG A 172 18.97 -15.54 -2.90
CA ARG A 172 17.78 -15.39 -2.08
C ARG A 172 16.56 -15.10 -2.93
N THR A 173 15.40 -15.56 -2.50
CA THR A 173 14.11 -15.29 -3.14
C THR A 173 13.16 -14.58 -2.17
N ASP A 174 12.37 -13.66 -2.71
CA ASP A 174 11.28 -13.03 -1.98
C ASP A 174 10.07 -13.98 -1.92
N PRO A 175 9.59 -14.37 -0.74
CA PRO A 175 8.34 -15.12 -0.64
C PRO A 175 7.13 -14.33 -1.15
N ASP A 176 7.22 -13.00 -1.22
CA ASP A 176 6.19 -12.13 -1.79
C ASP A 176 6.37 -11.95 -3.31
N LYS A 177 5.82 -12.90 -4.06
CA LYS A 177 5.90 -12.94 -5.55
C LYS A 177 4.84 -12.10 -6.24
N ARG A 178 4.23 -11.15 -5.57
CA ARG A 178 3.28 -10.24 -6.20
C ARG A 178 4.02 -9.35 -7.22
N ASP A 179 3.46 -9.23 -8.42
CA ASP A 179 3.96 -8.38 -9.49
C ASP A 179 2.80 -7.77 -10.25
N TYR A 180 2.61 -6.46 -10.08
CA TYR A 180 1.50 -5.73 -10.69
C TYR A 180 1.83 -4.26 -10.92
N ILE A 181 1.18 -3.70 -11.94
CA ILE A 181 1.09 -2.26 -12.20
C ILE A 181 -0.38 -1.88 -11.95
N VAL A 182 -0.63 -0.78 -11.24
CA VAL A 182 -2.00 -0.36 -10.90
C VAL A 182 -2.24 1.04 -11.39
N SER A 183 -3.41 1.27 -12.00
CA SER A 183 -3.91 2.60 -12.35
C SER A 183 -4.94 3.07 -11.33
N SER A 184 -4.79 4.31 -10.89
CA SER A 184 -5.75 5.04 -10.06
C SER A 184 -6.58 6.03 -10.88
N GLN A 185 -6.62 5.87 -12.20
CA GLN A 185 -7.23 6.83 -13.13
C GLN A 185 -8.70 7.10 -12.80
N LYS A 186 -9.46 6.07 -12.41
CA LYS A 186 -10.87 6.23 -11.99
C LYS A 186 -11.04 7.26 -10.86
N LEU A 187 -10.11 7.29 -9.91
CA LEU A 187 -10.12 8.26 -8.81
C LEU A 187 -9.63 9.64 -9.27
N TYR A 188 -8.64 9.69 -10.18
CA TYR A 188 -8.13 10.94 -10.76
C TYR A 188 -9.19 11.66 -11.59
N ASP A 189 -10.04 10.93 -12.32
CA ASP A 189 -11.15 11.49 -13.12
C ASP A 189 -12.21 12.17 -12.24
N LEU A 190 -12.26 11.87 -10.95
CA LEU A 190 -13.09 12.57 -9.98
C LEU A 190 -12.44 13.86 -9.44
N GLY A 191 -11.15 14.10 -9.74
CA GLY A 191 -10.40 15.28 -9.33
C GLY A 191 -9.42 15.06 -8.17
N TYR A 192 -9.22 13.81 -7.71
CA TYR A 192 -8.16 13.51 -6.75
C TYR A 192 -6.80 13.48 -7.45
N SER A 193 -5.76 13.93 -6.74
CA SER A 193 -4.36 13.81 -7.21
C SER A 193 -3.41 13.68 -6.02
N PRO A 194 -2.51 12.66 -5.99
CA PRO A 194 -1.47 12.55 -4.97
C PRO A 194 -0.46 13.69 -5.12
N GLN A 195 0.02 14.22 -3.99
CA GLN A 195 0.88 15.41 -3.94
C GLN A 195 2.29 15.14 -3.43
N VAL A 196 2.53 13.97 -2.85
CA VAL A 196 3.82 13.66 -2.21
C VAL A 196 4.58 12.62 -3.03
N GLY A 197 5.68 13.04 -3.64
CA GLY A 197 6.57 12.17 -4.39
C GLY A 197 7.43 11.27 -3.50
N LEU A 198 8.00 10.22 -4.11
CA LEU A 198 8.78 9.20 -3.41
C LEU A 198 9.98 9.76 -2.64
N GLU A 199 10.81 10.59 -3.29
CA GLU A 199 12.01 11.17 -2.67
C GLU A 199 11.68 11.99 -1.42
N LYS A 200 10.59 12.76 -1.44
CA LYS A 200 10.15 13.54 -0.29
C LYS A 200 9.82 12.64 0.89
N GLY A 201 9.08 11.55 0.66
CA GLY A 201 8.76 10.60 1.72
C GLY A 201 10.01 9.85 2.23
N ILE A 202 10.96 9.50 1.35
CA ILE A 202 12.24 8.92 1.77
C ILE A 202 13.01 9.89 2.68
N LYS A 203 13.10 11.17 2.31
CA LYS A 203 13.77 12.21 3.14
C LYS A 203 13.09 12.35 4.52
N GLU A 204 11.76 12.32 4.58
CA GLU A 204 11.01 12.34 5.86
C GLU A 204 11.37 11.14 6.75
N ILE A 205 11.52 9.94 6.17
CA ILE A 205 11.88 8.72 6.91
C ILE A 205 13.35 8.80 7.37
N LEU A 206 14.28 9.27 6.53
CA LEU A 206 15.68 9.46 6.92
C LEU A 206 15.80 10.44 8.09
N GLN A 207 15.07 11.55 8.04
CA GLN A 207 15.02 12.52 9.12
C GLN A 207 14.47 11.88 10.41
N PHE A 208 13.39 11.11 10.31
CA PHE A 208 12.86 10.37 11.46
C PHE A 208 13.89 9.42 12.06
N CYS A 209 14.61 8.62 11.23
CA CYS A 209 15.64 7.70 11.68
C CYS A 209 16.80 8.44 12.35
N SER A 210 17.20 9.62 11.84
CA SER A 210 18.28 10.44 12.43
C SER A 210 17.93 10.94 13.84
N PHE A 211 16.66 11.27 14.10
CA PHE A 211 16.20 11.66 15.44
C PHE A 211 15.88 10.47 16.36
N ASN A 212 15.79 9.25 15.81
CA ASN A 212 15.45 8.03 16.54
C ASN A 212 16.44 6.89 16.20
N PRO A 213 17.71 7.00 16.59
CA PRO A 213 18.75 6.04 16.21
C PRO A 213 18.48 4.60 16.69
N ASP A 214 17.73 4.49 17.79
CA ASP A 214 17.33 3.20 18.39
C ASP A 214 16.04 2.63 17.82
N VAL A 215 15.46 3.27 16.78
CA VAL A 215 14.25 2.73 16.15
C VAL A 215 14.53 1.31 15.64
N GLY A 216 13.78 0.35 16.18
CA GLY A 216 13.88 -1.05 15.76
C GLY A 216 13.51 -1.16 14.28
N ILE A 217 14.44 -1.68 13.47
CA ILE A 217 14.16 -2.04 12.08
C ILE A 217 13.66 -3.48 12.10
N PRO A 218 12.36 -3.73 11.93
CA PRO A 218 11.87 -5.09 11.81
C PRO A 218 12.57 -5.74 10.63
N GLN A 219 13.13 -6.93 10.82
CA GLN A 219 13.51 -7.73 9.66
C GLN A 219 12.29 -7.84 8.74
N LEU A 220 12.49 -7.71 7.43
CA LEU A 220 11.44 -7.97 6.44
C LEU A 220 10.88 -9.36 6.69
N LYS A 221 9.87 -9.45 7.54
CA LYS A 221 9.03 -10.63 7.62
C LYS A 221 7.93 -10.38 6.60
N ASN A 222 8.10 -11.01 5.46
CA ASN A 222 7.05 -11.05 4.45
C ASN A 222 5.87 -11.79 5.06
N TYR A 223 4.76 -11.08 5.24
CA TYR A 223 3.48 -11.61 5.69
C TYR A 223 2.56 -11.79 4.50
#